data_36f08f289e94f6af64a2597cf37b6ff7
#
_entry.id   36f08f289e94f6af64a2597cf37b6ff7
#
_cell.length_a   1.000
_cell.length_b   1.000
_cell.length_c   1.000
_cell.angle_alpha   90.00
_cell.angle_beta   90.00
_cell.angle_gamma   90.00
#
_symmetry.space_group_name_H-M   'P 1'
#
loop_
_entity.id
_entity.type
_entity.pdbx_description
1 polymer ?
#
loop_
_entity_poly.entity_id
_entity_poly.type
_entity_poly.pdbx_seq_one_letter_code
_entity_poly.pdbx_strand_id
1 'polypeptide(L)'
;MQRQELTSESEYRRTHKNLKSPFVKVDFADCPVETSVGVLGKKWTMAIIRDIGAYGVDRFSGLSRSLGGIPPKVLATRLKQLEHEGFIMKRVEKSVPPRVVRWSLTEKGVDAIRIGMMLAIFGSKWYASRVFDDERPRKMNEIYSREGIELFMKDL
;
A
#
# COMPACT_ATOMS: atom_id res chain seq x y z
N MET A 1 -23.36 -13.95 18.53
CA MET A 1 -23.40 -13.04 17.35
C MET A 1 -23.17 -13.93 16.13
N GLN A 2 -24.21 -14.24 15.38
CA GLN A 2 -24.17 -15.13 14.22
C GLN A 2 -23.45 -14.39 13.07
N ARG A 3 -22.39 -15.01 12.53
CA ARG A 3 -21.85 -14.63 11.21
C ARG A 3 -22.95 -14.95 10.20
N GLN A 4 -23.52 -13.93 9.57
CA GLN A 4 -24.26 -14.13 8.33
C GLN A 4 -23.26 -14.60 7.28
N GLU A 5 -23.41 -15.85 6.89
CA GLU A 5 -22.74 -16.42 5.71
C GLU A 5 -23.12 -15.57 4.51
N LEU A 6 -22.12 -15.11 3.80
CA LEU A 6 -22.30 -14.38 2.54
C LEU A 6 -23.05 -15.29 1.57
N THR A 7 -24.21 -14.86 1.27
CA THR A 7 -25.19 -15.48 0.38
C THR A 7 -24.60 -15.71 -1.01
N SER A 8 -25.05 -16.77 -1.64
CA SER A 8 -24.57 -17.35 -2.89
C SER A 8 -24.36 -16.34 -4.03
N GLU A 9 -23.48 -16.67 -4.96
CA GLU A 9 -23.19 -15.95 -6.22
C GLU A 9 -24.47 -15.48 -6.95
N SER A 10 -25.57 -16.21 -6.81
CA SER A 10 -26.89 -15.85 -7.35
C SER A 10 -27.51 -14.60 -6.69
N GLU A 11 -27.25 -14.36 -5.41
CA GLU A 11 -27.76 -13.20 -4.66
C GLU A 11 -26.91 -11.97 -4.90
N TYR A 12 -25.59 -12.13 -5.01
CA TYR A 12 -24.67 -11.08 -5.47
C TYR A 12 -25.07 -10.59 -6.86
N ARG A 13 -25.34 -11.49 -7.81
CA ARG A 13 -25.81 -11.15 -9.17
C ARG A 13 -27.17 -10.46 -9.17
N ARG A 14 -28.06 -10.78 -8.22
CA ARG A 14 -29.39 -10.17 -8.11
C ARG A 14 -29.33 -8.72 -7.63
N THR A 15 -28.48 -8.44 -6.64
CA THR A 15 -28.29 -7.09 -6.08
C THR A 15 -27.53 -6.15 -7.03
N HIS A 16 -26.68 -6.69 -7.91
CA HIS A 16 -25.83 -5.91 -8.81
C HIS A 16 -26.28 -5.94 -10.27
N LYS A 17 -27.52 -6.37 -10.54
CA LYS A 17 -28.07 -6.55 -11.88
C LYS A 17 -28.06 -5.30 -12.78
N ASN A 18 -27.91 -4.11 -12.21
CA ASN A 18 -27.88 -2.83 -12.91
C ASN A 18 -26.47 -2.20 -13.01
N LEU A 19 -25.45 -2.80 -12.40
CA LEU A 19 -24.07 -2.38 -12.59
C LEU A 19 -23.54 -3.00 -13.87
N LYS A 20 -23.37 -2.20 -14.91
CA LYS A 20 -22.59 -2.63 -16.09
C LYS A 20 -21.19 -2.95 -15.58
N SER A 21 -20.76 -4.21 -15.74
CA SER A 21 -19.40 -4.61 -15.37
C SER A 21 -18.39 -3.69 -16.07
N PRO A 22 -17.46 -3.05 -15.33
CA PRO A 22 -16.39 -2.27 -15.93
C PRO A 22 -15.34 -3.17 -16.59
N PHE A 23 -15.42 -4.49 -16.38
CA PHE A 23 -14.48 -5.45 -16.91
C PHE A 23 -14.93 -5.93 -18.29
N VAL A 24 -14.00 -6.01 -19.23
CA VAL A 24 -14.17 -6.81 -20.44
C VAL A 24 -14.32 -8.29 -20.04
N LYS A 25 -14.88 -9.14 -20.92
CA LYS A 25 -14.98 -10.58 -20.66
C LYS A 25 -13.56 -11.16 -20.53
N VAL A 26 -13.13 -11.34 -19.30
CA VAL A 26 -11.88 -12.00 -18.92
C VAL A 26 -12.23 -13.04 -17.89
N ASP A 27 -11.72 -14.25 -18.08
CA ASP A 27 -11.85 -15.34 -17.11
C ASP A 27 -10.72 -15.16 -16.07
N PHE A 28 -11.10 -14.82 -14.83
CA PHE A 28 -10.18 -14.74 -13.71
C PHE A 28 -10.18 -16.09 -12.97
N ALA A 29 -8.99 -16.60 -12.67
CA ALA A 29 -8.86 -17.74 -11.75
C ALA A 29 -9.17 -17.32 -10.30
N ASP A 30 -8.68 -16.11 -9.93
CA ASP A 30 -8.93 -15.49 -8.62
C ASP A 30 -9.30 -14.01 -8.80
N CYS A 31 -9.97 -13.44 -7.81
CA CYS A 31 -10.29 -12.01 -7.81
C CYS A 31 -9.02 -11.17 -7.69
N PRO A 32 -8.69 -10.31 -8.68
CA PRO A 32 -7.48 -9.48 -8.64
C PRO A 32 -7.43 -8.55 -7.42
N VAL A 33 -8.59 -8.07 -6.96
CA VAL A 33 -8.69 -7.19 -5.78
C VAL A 33 -8.36 -7.97 -4.52
N GLU A 34 -8.97 -9.14 -4.32
CA GLU A 34 -8.72 -9.98 -3.13
C GLU A 34 -7.26 -10.45 -3.08
N THR A 35 -6.70 -10.87 -4.21
CA THR A 35 -5.28 -11.24 -4.32
C THR A 35 -4.39 -10.08 -3.91
N SER A 36 -4.64 -8.87 -4.40
CA SER A 36 -3.85 -7.68 -4.09
C SER A 36 -3.99 -7.27 -2.63
N VAL A 37 -5.21 -7.24 -2.09
CA VAL A 37 -5.48 -6.89 -0.69
C VAL A 37 -4.87 -7.93 0.25
N GLY A 38 -4.87 -9.21 -0.10
CA GLY A 38 -4.22 -10.28 0.68
C GLY A 38 -2.73 -10.04 0.95
N VAL A 39 -2.06 -9.33 0.04
CA VAL A 39 -0.64 -8.96 0.18
C VAL A 39 -0.49 -7.56 0.78
N LEU A 40 -1.09 -6.55 0.14
CA LEU A 40 -0.92 -5.14 0.51
C LEU A 40 -1.62 -4.76 1.82
N GLY A 41 -2.70 -5.46 2.17
CA GLY A 41 -3.46 -5.24 3.40
C GLY A 41 -2.81 -5.77 4.68
N LYS A 42 -1.70 -6.50 4.58
CA LYS A 42 -0.98 -6.96 5.78
C LYS A 42 -0.44 -5.75 6.55
N LYS A 43 -0.61 -5.77 7.88
CA LYS A 43 -0.16 -4.69 8.77
C LYS A 43 1.31 -4.31 8.47
N TRP A 44 1.58 -3.01 8.39
CA TRP A 44 2.86 -2.37 8.11
C TRP A 44 3.31 -2.39 6.63
N THR A 45 2.73 -3.22 5.76
CA THR A 45 3.16 -3.35 4.36
C THR A 45 3.13 -2.01 3.63
N MET A 46 1.97 -1.37 3.56
CA MET A 46 1.84 -0.09 2.86
C MET A 46 2.62 1.04 3.52
N ALA A 47 2.74 1.03 4.86
CA ALA A 47 3.52 2.03 5.58
C ALA A 47 5.02 1.92 5.26
N ILE A 48 5.57 0.71 5.19
CA ILE A 48 6.98 0.47 4.81
C ILE A 48 7.22 0.91 3.37
N ILE A 49 6.36 0.51 2.43
CA ILE A 49 6.46 0.89 1.02
C ILE A 49 6.43 2.41 0.86
N ARG A 50 5.50 3.09 1.54
CA ARG A 50 5.41 4.55 1.58
C ARG A 50 6.70 5.19 2.10
N ASP A 51 7.22 4.72 3.23
CA ASP A 51 8.38 5.32 3.87
C ASP A 51 9.63 5.17 3.01
N ILE A 52 9.82 4.01 2.37
CA ILE A 52 10.93 3.80 1.43
C ILE A 52 10.77 4.68 0.18
N GLY A 53 9.60 4.69 -0.43
CA GLY A 53 9.41 5.33 -1.73
C GLY A 53 9.10 6.82 -1.67
N ALA A 54 8.22 7.25 -0.76
CA ALA A 54 7.79 8.64 -0.70
C ALA A 54 8.65 9.49 0.25
N TYR A 55 9.14 8.91 1.34
CA TYR A 55 9.95 9.62 2.33
C TYR A 55 11.45 9.35 2.20
N GLY A 56 11.87 8.46 1.30
CA GLY A 56 13.28 8.13 1.08
C GLY A 56 13.96 7.46 2.28
N VAL A 57 13.20 6.82 3.16
CA VAL A 57 13.72 6.15 4.36
C VAL A 57 14.22 4.77 3.99
N ASP A 58 15.50 4.65 3.74
CA ASP A 58 16.12 3.46 3.13
C ASP A 58 16.87 2.54 4.10
N ARG A 59 16.95 2.89 5.41
CA ARG A 59 17.68 2.12 6.44
C ARG A 59 16.74 1.57 7.49
N PHE A 60 17.11 0.42 8.07
CA PHE A 60 16.34 -0.24 9.14
C PHE A 60 16.06 0.70 10.33
N SER A 61 17.08 1.39 10.81
CA SER A 61 16.92 2.32 11.95
C SER A 61 16.00 3.50 11.63
N GLY A 62 16.07 4.00 10.39
CA GLY A 62 15.17 5.04 9.89
C GLY A 62 13.72 4.56 9.83
N LEU A 63 13.48 3.39 9.24
CA LEU A 63 12.15 2.77 9.16
C LEU A 63 11.58 2.48 10.54
N SER A 64 12.39 1.93 11.46
CA SER A 64 11.96 1.67 12.83
C SER A 64 11.51 2.94 13.56
N ARG A 65 12.21 4.05 13.33
CA ARG A 65 11.87 5.37 13.91
C ARG A 65 10.64 5.98 13.25
N SER A 66 10.59 5.98 11.91
CA SER A 66 9.50 6.58 11.13
C SER A 66 8.17 5.90 11.39
N LEU A 67 8.18 4.57 11.46
CA LEU A 67 6.96 3.78 11.64
C LEU A 67 6.41 3.76 13.06
N GLY A 68 7.12 4.25 14.03
CA GLY A 68 6.74 4.36 15.43
C GLY A 68 5.93 3.16 15.99
N GLY A 69 6.50 2.42 16.92
CA GLY A 69 5.81 1.29 17.55
C GLY A 69 5.83 -0.04 16.80
N ILE A 70 6.53 -0.15 15.65
CA ILE A 70 6.78 -1.44 15.03
C ILE A 70 7.89 -2.19 15.79
N PRO A 71 7.65 -3.42 16.30
CA PRO A 71 8.70 -4.19 16.93
C PRO A 71 9.82 -4.53 15.92
N PRO A 72 11.11 -4.44 16.30
CA PRO A 72 12.23 -4.71 15.39
C PRO A 72 12.16 -6.06 14.68
N LYS A 73 11.73 -7.11 15.38
CA LYS A 73 11.53 -8.44 14.80
C LYS A 73 10.45 -8.45 13.72
N VAL A 74 9.35 -7.70 13.94
CA VAL A 74 8.26 -7.59 12.98
C VAL A 74 8.72 -6.82 11.74
N LEU A 75 9.45 -5.71 11.92
CA LEU A 75 10.03 -4.95 10.81
C LEU A 75 10.99 -5.82 9.98
N ALA A 76 11.91 -6.53 10.62
CA ALA A 76 12.84 -7.41 9.93
C ALA A 76 12.12 -8.50 9.12
N THR A 77 11.11 -9.13 9.72
CA THR A 77 10.28 -10.14 9.04
C THR A 77 9.53 -9.55 7.85
N ARG A 78 8.95 -8.36 8.02
CA ARG A 78 8.18 -7.70 6.96
C ARG A 78 9.07 -7.26 5.80
N LEU A 79 10.27 -6.73 6.07
CA LEU A 79 11.25 -6.39 5.02
C LEU A 79 11.67 -7.60 4.20
N LYS A 80 11.94 -8.75 4.85
CA LYS A 80 12.23 -10.00 4.15
C LYS A 80 11.08 -10.47 3.26
N GLN A 81 9.85 -10.35 3.76
CA GLN A 81 8.67 -10.72 2.98
C GLN A 81 8.48 -9.81 1.76
N LEU A 82 8.63 -8.49 1.95
CA LEU A 82 8.51 -7.52 0.85
C LEU A 82 9.61 -7.69 -0.19
N GLU A 83 10.82 -8.05 0.23
CA GLU A 83 11.93 -8.38 -0.67
C GLU A 83 11.61 -9.66 -1.46
N HIS A 84 11.16 -10.71 -0.78
CA HIS A 84 10.76 -11.98 -1.41
C HIS A 84 9.59 -11.82 -2.38
N GLU A 85 8.61 -11.02 -2.02
CA GLU A 85 7.44 -10.68 -2.85
C GLU A 85 7.78 -9.72 -4.00
N GLY A 86 9.01 -9.19 -4.03
CA GLY A 86 9.52 -8.32 -5.09
C GLY A 86 9.02 -6.88 -5.05
N PHE A 87 8.57 -6.36 -3.91
CA PHE A 87 8.21 -4.94 -3.76
C PHE A 87 9.41 -4.05 -3.48
N ILE A 88 10.40 -4.57 -2.80
CA ILE A 88 11.63 -3.87 -2.45
C ILE A 88 12.84 -4.69 -2.84
N MET A 89 13.95 -4.01 -3.08
CA MET A 89 15.25 -4.63 -3.28
C MET A 89 16.24 -4.15 -2.23
N LYS A 90 17.11 -5.07 -1.82
CA LYS A 90 18.16 -4.82 -0.84
C LYS A 90 19.48 -4.52 -1.54
N ARG A 91 20.12 -3.45 -1.13
CA ARG A 91 21.50 -3.11 -1.51
C ARG A 91 22.39 -3.11 -0.28
N VAL A 92 23.54 -3.76 -0.35
CA VAL A 92 24.54 -3.79 0.72
C VAL A 92 25.73 -2.95 0.29
N GLU A 93 25.97 -1.86 1.00
CA GLU A 93 27.19 -1.05 0.85
C GLU A 93 28.33 -1.73 1.59
N LYS A 94 29.35 -2.18 0.83
CA LYS A 94 30.50 -2.93 1.37
C LYS A 94 31.70 -2.02 1.67
N SER A 95 31.67 -0.79 1.19
CA SER A 95 32.84 0.10 1.11
C SER A 95 33.30 0.70 2.45
N VAL A 96 32.47 0.67 3.49
CA VAL A 96 32.79 1.21 4.81
C VAL A 96 32.25 0.28 5.90
N PRO A 97 33.07 -0.24 6.84
CA PRO A 97 32.55 -0.91 8.04
C PRO A 97 31.88 0.10 8.99
N PRO A 98 30.74 -0.24 9.62
CA PRO A 98 29.96 -1.47 9.46
C PRO A 98 29.16 -1.49 8.15
N ARG A 99 28.91 -2.70 7.60
CA ARG A 99 28.12 -2.91 6.38
C ARG A 99 26.75 -2.21 6.52
N VAL A 100 26.44 -1.32 5.59
CA VAL A 100 25.17 -0.62 5.56
C VAL A 100 24.24 -1.31 4.60
N VAL A 101 23.04 -1.64 5.08
CA VAL A 101 21.96 -2.19 4.27
C VAL A 101 20.97 -1.08 3.97
N ARG A 102 20.66 -0.91 2.69
CA ARG A 102 19.62 0.00 2.19
C ARG A 102 18.56 -0.76 1.42
N TRP A 103 17.35 -0.26 1.44
CA TRP A 103 16.23 -0.74 0.63
C TRP A 103 15.78 0.34 -0.34
N SER A 104 15.38 -0.10 -1.53
CA SER A 104 14.73 0.74 -2.53
C SER A 104 13.53 0.01 -3.10
N LEU A 105 12.58 0.75 -3.68
CA LEU A 105 11.46 0.12 -4.36
C LEU A 105 11.89 -0.51 -5.67
N THR A 106 11.20 -1.59 -6.04
CA THR A 106 11.16 -2.12 -7.40
C THR A 106 10.04 -1.42 -8.18
N GLU A 107 9.87 -1.73 -9.46
CA GLU A 107 8.73 -1.31 -10.28
C GLU A 107 7.39 -1.71 -9.60
N LYS A 108 7.27 -2.96 -9.15
CA LYS A 108 6.11 -3.43 -8.38
C LYS A 108 5.88 -2.61 -7.09
N GLY A 109 6.94 -2.19 -6.43
CA GLY A 109 6.85 -1.33 -5.25
C GLY A 109 6.36 0.08 -5.58
N VAL A 110 6.76 0.63 -6.72
CA VAL A 110 6.26 1.91 -7.23
C VAL A 110 4.77 1.82 -7.56
N ASP A 111 4.32 0.76 -8.20
CA ASP A 111 2.90 0.53 -8.46
C ASP A 111 2.09 0.42 -7.16
N ALA A 112 2.65 -0.23 -6.13
CA ALA A 112 2.03 -0.29 -4.82
C ALA A 112 1.89 1.09 -4.15
N ILE A 113 2.83 2.03 -4.36
CA ILE A 113 2.68 3.42 -3.88
C ILE A 113 1.48 4.09 -4.53
N ARG A 114 1.25 3.90 -5.82
CA ARG A 114 0.08 4.45 -6.53
C ARG A 114 -1.22 4.01 -5.88
N ILE A 115 -1.34 2.73 -5.54
CA ILE A 115 -2.47 2.18 -4.78
C ILE A 115 -2.56 2.87 -3.40
N GLY A 116 -1.45 3.03 -2.70
CA GLY A 116 -1.37 3.71 -1.41
C GLY A 116 -1.84 5.17 -1.47
N MET A 117 -1.51 5.90 -2.53
CA MET A 117 -1.98 7.26 -2.75
C MET A 117 -3.50 7.31 -2.91
N MET A 118 -4.09 6.37 -3.66
CA MET A 118 -5.55 6.28 -3.79
C MET A 118 -6.22 5.94 -2.47
N LEU A 119 -5.64 5.05 -1.67
CA LEU A 119 -6.12 4.75 -0.31
C LEU A 119 -6.03 5.97 0.62
N ALA A 120 -4.96 6.77 0.51
CA ALA A 120 -4.81 8.00 1.30
C ALA A 120 -5.89 9.03 0.92
N ILE A 121 -6.20 9.21 -0.36
CA ILE A 121 -7.28 10.08 -0.83
C ILE A 121 -8.63 9.59 -0.30
N PHE A 122 -8.90 8.30 -0.38
CA PHE A 122 -10.11 7.69 0.17
C PHE A 122 -10.21 7.93 1.69
N GLY A 123 -9.12 7.65 2.43
CA GLY A 123 -9.06 7.88 3.87
C GLY A 123 -9.26 9.33 4.26
N SER A 124 -8.65 10.27 3.54
CA SER A 124 -8.80 11.71 3.76
C SER A 124 -10.22 12.20 3.53
N LYS A 125 -10.92 11.61 2.58
CA LYS A 125 -12.30 11.98 2.28
C LYS A 125 -13.30 11.42 3.30
N TRP A 126 -13.18 10.15 3.65
CA TRP A 126 -14.20 9.42 4.39
C TRP A 126 -13.90 9.22 5.87
N TYR A 127 -12.63 9.37 6.26
CA TYR A 127 -12.15 9.20 7.64
C TYR A 127 -11.38 10.43 8.14
N ALA A 128 -11.75 11.63 7.67
CA ALA A 128 -11.05 12.88 7.99
C ALA A 128 -10.90 13.12 9.50
N SER A 129 -11.94 12.82 10.29
CA SER A 129 -11.92 12.92 11.74
C SER A 129 -10.94 11.98 12.47
N ARG A 130 -10.44 10.96 11.78
CA ARG A 130 -9.40 10.04 12.28
C ARG A 130 -8.01 10.37 11.75
N VAL A 131 -7.96 11.12 10.65
CA VAL A 131 -6.73 11.40 9.89
C VAL A 131 -6.18 12.79 10.20
N PHE A 132 -7.06 13.78 10.41
CA PHE A 132 -6.68 15.17 10.63
C PHE A 132 -7.26 15.73 11.93
N ASP A 133 -6.45 16.54 12.63
CA ASP A 133 -6.87 17.18 13.89
C ASP A 133 -8.02 18.17 13.70
N ASP A 134 -8.11 18.80 12.52
CA ASP A 134 -9.19 19.72 12.16
C ASP A 134 -10.43 19.03 11.56
N GLU A 135 -10.38 17.69 11.48
CA GLU A 135 -11.46 16.81 10.98
C GLU A 135 -11.94 17.11 9.55
N ARG A 136 -11.22 17.95 8.80
CA ARG A 136 -11.62 18.38 7.45
C ARG A 136 -11.11 17.44 6.37
N PRO A 137 -11.98 16.99 5.46
CA PRO A 137 -11.54 16.22 4.29
C PRO A 137 -10.54 16.99 3.42
N ARG A 138 -9.56 16.30 2.86
CA ARG A 138 -8.55 16.86 1.95
C ARG A 138 -8.70 16.28 0.55
N LYS A 139 -8.44 17.12 -0.45
CA LYS A 139 -8.30 16.69 -1.85
C LYS A 139 -6.87 16.21 -2.13
N MET A 140 -6.67 15.56 -3.27
CA MET A 140 -5.36 15.02 -3.67
C MET A 140 -4.26 16.10 -3.64
N ASN A 141 -4.52 17.26 -4.20
CA ASN A 141 -3.57 18.39 -4.27
C ASN A 141 -3.32 19.10 -2.93
N GLU A 142 -4.06 18.76 -1.90
CA GLU A 142 -3.85 19.24 -0.53
C GLU A 142 -3.04 18.25 0.31
N ILE A 143 -2.89 17.01 -0.18
CA ILE A 143 -2.15 15.93 0.48
C ILE A 143 -0.80 15.71 -0.19
N TYR A 144 -0.76 15.79 -1.52
CA TYR A 144 0.42 15.53 -2.33
C TYR A 144 0.84 16.76 -3.11
N SER A 145 2.15 16.96 -3.25
CA SER A 145 2.69 17.98 -4.13
C SER A 145 2.39 17.65 -5.59
N ARG A 146 2.44 18.67 -6.45
CA ARG A 146 2.26 18.49 -7.89
C ARG A 146 3.29 17.51 -8.47
N GLU A 147 4.53 17.63 -8.05
CA GLU A 147 5.64 16.74 -8.47
C GLU A 147 5.38 15.30 -8.02
N GLY A 148 4.87 15.09 -6.81
CA GLY A 148 4.50 13.77 -6.30
C GLY A 148 3.36 13.14 -7.09
N ILE A 149 2.35 13.93 -7.46
CA ILE A 149 1.25 13.48 -8.32
C ILE A 149 1.77 13.11 -9.71
N GLU A 150 2.57 13.98 -10.33
CA GLU A 150 3.16 13.74 -11.64
C GLU A 150 4.07 12.49 -11.65
N LEU A 151 4.88 12.32 -10.59
CA LEU A 151 5.81 11.18 -10.48
C LEU A 151 5.10 9.84 -10.39
N PHE A 152 4.04 9.76 -9.57
CA PHE A 152 3.41 8.48 -9.26
C PHE A 152 2.13 8.19 -10.05
N MET A 153 1.50 9.20 -10.66
CA MET A 153 0.20 9.04 -11.34
C MET A 153 0.27 9.23 -12.87
N LYS A 154 1.46 9.44 -13.43
CA LYS A 154 1.64 9.82 -14.84
C LYS A 154 1.20 8.76 -15.86
N ASP A 155 1.17 7.49 -15.48
CA ASP A 155 0.93 6.36 -16.39
C ASP A 155 -0.29 5.51 -15.97
N LEU A 156 -1.28 6.10 -15.30
CA LEU A 156 -2.55 5.46 -14.94
C LEU A 156 -3.65 5.72 -15.96
#